data_2dcc4f060fa6a48cad29369596486dad
#
_entry.id   2dcc4f060fa6a48cad29369596486dad
#
_cell.length_a   1.000
_cell.length_b   1.000
_cell.length_c   1.000
_cell.angle_alpha   90.00
_cell.angle_beta   90.00
_cell.angle_gamma   90.00
#
_symmetry.space_group_name_H-M   'P 1'
#
loop_
_entity.id
_entity.type
_entity.pdbx_description
1 polymer ?
#
loop_
_entity_poly.entity_id
_entity_poly.type
_entity_poly.pdbx_seq_one_letter_code
_entity_poly.pdbx_strand_id
1 'polypeptide(L)'
;MPRVIQAPQNIPSLFAFNRTTVYLLLGPDAPHETPESIVLRGTSPHGPLELEIPVEILERPGETIHQLAAKKAISELEQGRGWLPVAKTESGKPIKEAFESRYEDMVEREAVRLGIQFQVGGKWCSFVAVEKAELASEKIADDWLDVADGTGSGELEGPLKLMCTKITPELPAYAV
;
A
#
# COMPACT_ATOMS: atom_id res chain seq x y z
N MET A 1 11.49 2.39 -3.29
CA MET A 1 10.21 2.66 -2.63
C MET A 1 10.25 4.06 -2.03
N PRO A 2 9.15 4.83 -1.98
CA PRO A 2 9.20 6.09 -1.25
C PRO A 2 9.42 5.83 0.24
N ARG A 3 10.11 6.76 0.93
CA ARG A 3 10.33 6.66 2.38
C ARG A 3 9.02 6.66 3.18
N VAL A 4 8.00 7.34 2.66
CA VAL A 4 6.68 7.45 3.27
C VAL A 4 5.62 7.42 2.17
N ILE A 5 4.60 6.61 2.35
CA ILE A 5 3.40 6.62 1.50
C ILE A 5 2.28 7.25 2.33
N GLN A 6 1.76 8.37 1.84
CA GLN A 6 0.58 9.02 2.41
C GLN A 6 -0.68 8.53 1.68
N ALA A 7 -1.71 8.17 2.40
CA ALA A 7 -3.02 7.80 1.86
C ALA A 7 -4.18 8.39 2.70
N PRO A 8 -5.03 9.27 2.14
CA PRO A 8 -4.98 9.77 0.77
C PRO A 8 -3.77 10.66 0.50
N GLN A 9 -3.22 10.60 -0.74
CA GLN A 9 -2.10 11.43 -1.16
C GLN A 9 -2.43 12.91 -1.09
N ASN A 10 -3.62 13.28 -1.52
CA ASN A 10 -4.15 14.63 -1.38
C ASN A 10 -5.23 14.63 -0.31
N ILE A 11 -4.99 15.32 0.79
CA ILE A 11 -5.97 15.49 1.85
C ILE A 11 -7.08 16.39 1.31
N PRO A 12 -8.36 15.96 1.34
CA PRO A 12 -9.48 16.79 0.89
C PRO A 12 -9.67 18.01 1.80
N SER A 13 -10.40 18.99 1.32
CA SER A 13 -10.78 20.15 2.12
C SER A 13 -11.44 19.71 3.43
N LEU A 14 -10.97 20.29 4.52
CA LEU A 14 -11.47 19.98 5.86
C LEU A 14 -12.59 20.97 6.22
N PHE A 15 -13.68 20.44 6.70
CA PHE A 15 -14.83 21.20 7.17
C PHE A 15 -15.12 20.89 8.64
N ALA A 16 -15.73 21.83 9.34
CA ALA A 16 -16.18 21.59 10.70
C ALA A 16 -17.09 20.35 10.77
N PHE A 17 -16.91 19.55 11.82
CA PHE A 17 -17.63 18.31 12.09
C PHE A 17 -17.38 17.14 11.11
N ASN A 18 -16.50 17.30 10.12
CA ASN A 18 -16.07 16.19 9.30
C ASN A 18 -14.87 15.48 9.93
N ARG A 19 -14.89 14.14 9.87
CA ARG A 19 -13.73 13.31 10.22
C ARG A 19 -13.00 12.90 8.94
N THR A 20 -11.72 13.18 8.88
CA THR A 20 -10.83 12.74 7.82
C THR A 20 -9.73 11.88 8.41
N THR A 21 -9.54 10.69 7.87
CA THR A 21 -8.46 9.80 8.27
C THR A 21 -7.37 9.82 7.21
N VAL A 22 -6.14 10.05 7.62
CA VAL A 22 -4.95 10.05 6.79
C VAL A 22 -4.00 9.00 7.35
N TYR A 23 -3.49 8.15 6.48
CA TYR A 23 -2.51 7.12 6.84
C TYR A 23 -1.15 7.49 6.31
N LEU A 24 -0.12 7.18 7.08
CA LEU A 24 1.27 7.29 6.68
C LEU A 24 1.92 5.92 6.85
N LEU A 25 2.28 5.26 5.74
CA LEU A 25 3.05 4.03 5.75
C LEU A 25 4.52 4.39 5.62
N LEU A 26 5.31 4.00 6.59
CA LEU A 26 6.76 4.18 6.58
C LEU A 26 7.40 3.03 5.80
N GLY A 27 8.25 3.35 4.84
CA GLY A 27 9.02 2.37 4.09
C GLY A 27 10.28 1.94 4.86
N PRO A 28 10.99 0.92 4.38
CA PRO A 28 12.22 0.41 5.02
C PRO A 28 13.33 1.46 5.09
N ASP A 29 13.36 2.41 4.17
CA ASP A 29 14.33 3.52 4.14
C ASP A 29 13.88 4.75 4.95
N ALA A 30 12.79 4.62 5.72
CA ALA A 30 12.35 5.68 6.62
C ALA A 30 13.33 5.81 7.81
N PRO A 31 13.47 7.01 8.40
CA PRO A 31 14.24 7.17 9.61
C PRO A 31 13.72 6.23 10.71
N HIS A 32 14.63 5.55 11.41
CA HIS A 32 14.26 4.66 12.53
C HIS A 32 13.78 5.42 13.76
N GLU A 33 13.95 6.73 13.77
CA GLU A 33 13.48 7.58 14.87
C GLU A 33 11.96 7.74 14.77
N THR A 34 11.29 7.46 15.87
CA THR A 34 9.84 7.66 15.98
C THR A 34 9.55 9.16 15.98
N PRO A 35 8.69 9.66 15.09
CA PRO A 35 8.33 11.07 15.09
C PRO A 35 7.59 11.43 16.39
N GLU A 36 7.95 12.54 17.00
CA GLU A 36 7.26 13.05 18.20
C GLU A 36 5.94 13.74 17.85
N SER A 37 5.91 14.41 16.70
CA SER A 37 4.71 15.11 16.22
C SER A 37 4.59 15.06 14.69
N ILE A 38 3.39 15.31 14.20
CA ILE A 38 3.06 15.48 12.78
C ILE A 38 2.44 16.86 12.61
N VAL A 39 2.93 17.62 11.64
CA VAL A 39 2.42 18.94 11.33
C VAL A 39 1.48 18.89 10.14
N LEU A 40 0.20 19.20 10.35
CA LEU A 40 -0.79 19.37 9.30
C LEU A 40 -0.81 20.83 8.85
N ARG A 41 -0.55 21.05 7.55
CA ARG A 41 -0.57 22.40 6.95
C ARG A 41 -1.73 22.53 5.97
N GLY A 42 -2.38 23.66 6.01
CA GLY A 42 -3.49 23.99 5.13
C GLY A 42 -3.55 25.47 4.80
N THR A 43 -4.46 25.82 3.90
CA THR A 43 -4.70 27.20 3.52
C THR A 43 -6.18 27.51 3.71
N SER A 44 -6.49 28.62 4.36
CA SER A 44 -7.84 29.15 4.52
C SER A 44 -7.97 30.50 3.82
N PRO A 45 -9.19 31.01 3.63
CA PRO A 45 -9.42 32.37 3.13
C PRO A 45 -8.74 33.46 3.98
N HIS A 46 -8.46 33.16 5.24
CA HIS A 46 -7.84 34.08 6.20
C HIS A 46 -6.31 33.94 6.31
N GLY A 47 -5.72 32.98 5.58
CA GLY A 47 -4.28 32.74 5.58
C GLY A 47 -3.90 31.26 5.79
N PRO A 48 -2.58 31.00 5.90
CA PRO A 48 -2.08 29.66 6.15
C PRO A 48 -2.48 29.18 7.55
N LEU A 49 -2.76 27.89 7.65
CA LEU A 49 -3.06 27.19 8.89
C LEU A 49 -2.02 26.11 9.13
N GLU A 50 -1.62 25.98 10.37
CA GLU A 50 -0.72 24.92 10.82
C GLU A 50 -1.27 24.32 12.12
N LEU A 51 -1.30 23.00 12.19
CA LEU A 51 -1.70 22.25 13.36
C LEU A 51 -0.66 21.18 13.65
N GLU A 52 -0.05 21.25 14.80
CA GLU A 52 0.84 20.22 15.31
C GLU A 52 0.03 19.17 16.08
N ILE A 53 0.24 17.91 15.73
CA ILE A 53 -0.46 16.76 16.30
C ILE A 53 0.60 15.87 16.95
N PRO A 54 0.56 15.65 18.27
CA PRO A 54 1.47 14.73 18.93
C PRO A 54 1.23 13.30 18.48
N VAL A 55 2.31 12.52 18.37
CA VAL A 55 2.24 11.10 18.01
C VAL A 55 2.12 10.29 19.29
N GLU A 56 1.11 9.43 19.36
CA GLU A 56 0.92 8.45 20.40
C GLU A 56 1.35 7.08 19.89
N ILE A 57 2.29 6.46 20.60
CA ILE A 57 2.81 5.13 20.24
C ILE A 57 1.93 4.09 20.92
N LEU A 58 1.40 3.14 20.12
CA LEU A 58 0.65 2.02 20.65
C LEU A 58 1.60 0.98 21.24
N GLU A 59 1.34 0.55 22.46
CA GLU A 59 2.14 -0.49 23.16
C GLU A 59 2.12 -1.84 22.43
N ARG A 60 1.02 -2.13 21.72
CA ARG A 60 0.85 -3.36 20.94
C ARG A 60 0.71 -3.03 19.46
N PRO A 61 1.65 -3.46 18.62
CA PRO A 61 1.50 -3.30 17.18
C PRO A 61 0.30 -4.12 16.69
N GLY A 62 -0.48 -3.53 15.78
CA GLY A 62 -1.64 -4.18 15.17
C GLY A 62 -1.55 -4.12 13.65
N GLU A 63 -1.99 -5.17 12.96
CA GLU A 63 -1.95 -5.25 11.50
C GLU A 63 -3.07 -4.44 10.84
N THR A 64 -4.20 -4.28 11.52
CA THR A 64 -5.42 -3.67 10.95
C THR A 64 -5.19 -2.27 10.39
N ILE A 65 -4.42 -1.44 11.09
CA ILE A 65 -4.13 -0.07 10.62
C ILE A 65 -3.30 -0.11 9.34
N HIS A 66 -2.32 -1.01 9.25
CA HIS A 66 -1.51 -1.21 8.05
C HIS A 66 -2.36 -1.70 6.87
N GLN A 67 -3.29 -2.63 7.11
CA GLN A 67 -4.23 -3.11 6.09
C GLN A 67 -5.16 -2.00 5.59
N LEU A 68 -5.70 -1.17 6.48
CA LEU A 68 -6.53 -0.03 6.12
C LEU A 68 -5.75 1.01 5.31
N ALA A 69 -4.52 1.30 5.72
CA ALA A 69 -3.63 2.20 5.01
C ALA A 69 -3.29 1.68 3.60
N ALA A 70 -2.90 0.40 3.49
CA ALA A 70 -2.62 -0.25 2.22
C ALA A 70 -3.86 -0.30 1.33
N LYS A 71 -5.05 -0.63 1.86
CA LYS A 71 -6.31 -0.62 1.11
C LYS A 71 -6.61 0.77 0.54
N LYS A 72 -6.39 1.80 1.33
CA LYS A 72 -6.58 3.19 0.89
C LYS A 72 -5.59 3.56 -0.22
N ALA A 73 -4.32 3.21 -0.06
CA ALA A 73 -3.27 3.47 -1.05
C ALA A 73 -3.54 2.72 -2.37
N ILE A 74 -3.91 1.43 -2.30
CA ILE A 74 -4.28 0.61 -3.47
C ILE A 74 -5.47 1.24 -4.20
N SER A 75 -6.52 1.61 -3.48
CA SER A 75 -7.71 2.23 -4.08
C SER A 75 -7.38 3.55 -4.80
N GLU A 76 -6.43 4.33 -4.32
CA GLU A 76 -5.98 5.53 -5.03
C GLU A 76 -5.18 5.20 -6.29
N LEU A 77 -4.31 4.20 -6.23
CA LEU A 77 -3.57 3.73 -7.41
C LEU A 77 -4.51 3.21 -8.49
N GLU A 78 -5.53 2.42 -8.13
CA GLU A 78 -6.58 1.92 -9.03
C GLU A 78 -7.37 3.04 -9.73
N GLN A 79 -7.47 4.19 -9.07
CA GLN A 79 -8.13 5.39 -9.61
C GLN A 79 -7.16 6.32 -10.38
N GLY A 80 -5.92 5.88 -10.61
CA GLY A 80 -4.89 6.70 -11.25
C GLY A 80 -4.40 7.87 -10.41
N ARG A 81 -4.64 7.82 -9.10
CA ARG A 81 -4.22 8.80 -8.08
C ARG A 81 -3.15 8.18 -7.16
N GLY A 82 -2.90 8.79 -6.03
CA GLY A 82 -1.96 8.32 -5.04
C GLY A 82 -0.57 8.91 -5.24
N TRP A 83 0.43 8.28 -4.66
CA TRP A 83 1.79 8.80 -4.61
C TRP A 83 2.56 8.65 -5.94
N LEU A 84 2.26 7.59 -6.71
CA LEU A 84 3.03 7.25 -7.92
C LEU A 84 2.99 8.35 -9.01
N PRO A 85 1.83 8.98 -9.33
CA PRO A 85 1.78 10.07 -10.29
C PRO A 85 2.58 11.32 -9.89
N VAL A 86 2.75 11.55 -8.59
CA VAL A 86 3.45 12.72 -8.03
C VAL A 86 4.93 12.44 -7.78
N ALA A 87 5.33 11.17 -7.77
CA ALA A 87 6.71 10.78 -7.59
C ALA A 87 7.58 11.26 -8.76
N LYS A 88 8.79 11.69 -8.42
CA LYS A 88 9.75 12.23 -9.38
C LYS A 88 10.93 11.27 -9.55
N THR A 89 11.46 11.23 -10.75
CA THR A 89 12.73 10.57 -11.04
C THR A 89 13.89 11.37 -10.44
N GLU A 90 15.10 10.81 -10.41
CA GLU A 90 16.32 11.52 -10.02
C GLU A 90 16.55 12.79 -10.85
N SER A 91 16.09 12.79 -12.11
CA SER A 91 16.13 13.96 -13.00
C SER A 91 15.06 15.02 -12.72
N GLY A 92 14.20 14.81 -11.68
CA GLY A 92 13.14 15.74 -11.29
C GLY A 92 11.86 15.68 -12.12
N LYS A 93 11.80 14.84 -13.16
CA LYS A 93 10.60 14.65 -13.98
C LYS A 93 9.59 13.74 -13.28
N PRO A 94 8.27 13.99 -13.41
CA PRO A 94 7.25 13.07 -12.89
C PRO A 94 7.44 11.67 -13.50
N ILE A 95 7.27 10.62 -12.70
CA ILE A 95 7.39 9.22 -13.15
C ILE A 95 6.42 8.95 -14.31
N LYS A 96 5.22 9.49 -14.24
CA LYS A 96 4.20 9.33 -15.29
C LYS A 96 4.66 9.82 -16.66
N GLU A 97 5.39 10.95 -16.70
CA GLU A 97 5.91 11.51 -17.95
C GLU A 97 7.20 10.80 -18.42
N ALA A 98 8.02 10.37 -17.46
CA ALA A 98 9.28 9.70 -17.78
C ALA A 98 9.08 8.28 -18.33
N PHE A 99 8.01 7.60 -17.93
CA PHE A 99 7.72 6.20 -18.24
C PHE A 99 6.28 6.00 -18.75
N GLU A 100 5.80 6.89 -19.63
CA GLU A 100 4.41 6.91 -20.08
C GLU A 100 3.92 5.54 -20.58
N SER A 101 4.71 4.84 -21.42
CA SER A 101 4.34 3.53 -21.98
C SER A 101 4.33 2.39 -20.95
N ARG A 102 5.00 2.54 -19.81
CA ARG A 102 5.12 1.51 -18.76
C ARG A 102 4.42 1.93 -17.46
N TYR A 103 3.79 3.08 -17.48
CA TYR A 103 3.20 3.66 -16.27
C TYR A 103 2.07 2.79 -15.69
N GLU A 104 1.23 2.22 -16.54
CA GLU A 104 0.15 1.33 -16.12
C GLU A 104 0.69 0.05 -15.47
N ASP A 105 1.73 -0.55 -16.03
CA ASP A 105 2.40 -1.72 -15.45
C ASP A 105 3.02 -1.38 -14.09
N MET A 106 3.56 -0.17 -13.93
CA MET A 106 4.12 0.29 -12.65
C MET A 106 3.03 0.45 -11.59
N VAL A 107 1.87 0.99 -11.97
CA VAL A 107 0.70 1.12 -11.09
C VAL A 107 0.22 -0.25 -10.63
N GLU A 108 0.04 -1.19 -11.58
CA GLU A 108 -0.37 -2.56 -11.28
C GLU A 108 0.63 -3.24 -10.34
N ARG A 109 1.92 -3.19 -10.70
CA ARG A 109 2.98 -3.81 -9.90
C ARG A 109 3.02 -3.28 -8.47
N GLU A 110 2.86 -1.98 -8.29
CA GLU A 110 2.87 -1.37 -6.95
C GLU A 110 1.60 -1.72 -6.16
N ALA A 111 0.44 -1.75 -6.80
CA ALA A 111 -0.79 -2.18 -6.15
C ALA A 111 -0.73 -3.66 -5.74
N VAL A 112 -0.20 -4.53 -6.59
CA VAL A 112 0.03 -5.96 -6.28
C VAL A 112 1.00 -6.11 -5.11
N ARG A 113 2.12 -5.37 -5.12
CA ARG A 113 3.09 -5.39 -4.03
C ARG A 113 2.45 -5.05 -2.69
N LEU A 114 1.70 -3.95 -2.63
CA LEU A 114 0.98 -3.57 -1.40
C LEU A 114 -0.08 -4.61 -1.01
N GLY A 115 -0.81 -5.16 -1.98
CA GLY A 115 -1.82 -6.18 -1.74
C GLY A 115 -1.25 -7.45 -1.12
N ILE A 116 -0.13 -7.93 -1.63
CA ILE A 116 0.55 -9.12 -1.10
C ILE A 116 1.19 -8.82 0.26
N GLN A 117 1.92 -7.71 0.38
CA GLN A 117 2.63 -7.35 1.61
C GLN A 117 1.69 -7.21 2.81
N PHE A 118 0.55 -6.57 2.62
CA PHE A 118 -0.42 -6.29 3.70
C PHE A 118 -1.65 -7.21 3.68
N GLN A 119 -1.65 -8.23 2.84
CA GLN A 119 -2.76 -9.16 2.68
C GLN A 119 -4.10 -8.43 2.44
N VAL A 120 -4.13 -7.60 1.39
CA VAL A 120 -5.28 -6.76 1.03
C VAL A 120 -5.69 -7.01 -0.41
N GLY A 121 -6.93 -7.43 -0.63
CA GLY A 121 -7.49 -7.62 -1.97
C GLY A 121 -7.72 -6.29 -2.71
N GLY A 122 -7.54 -6.31 -4.02
CA GLY A 122 -7.73 -5.17 -4.92
C GLY A 122 -8.06 -5.62 -6.34
N LYS A 123 -8.00 -4.70 -7.29
CA LYS A 123 -8.32 -4.99 -8.71
C LYS A 123 -7.43 -6.10 -9.28
N TRP A 124 -6.17 -6.17 -8.85
CA TRP A 124 -5.18 -7.12 -9.36
C TRP A 124 -4.78 -8.20 -8.34
N CYS A 125 -5.37 -8.19 -7.15
CA CYS A 125 -5.10 -9.14 -6.09
C CYS A 125 -6.38 -9.76 -5.56
N SER A 126 -6.41 -11.08 -5.40
CA SER A 126 -7.50 -11.80 -4.75
C SER A 126 -6.98 -12.72 -3.64
N PHE A 127 -7.88 -13.14 -2.76
CA PHE A 127 -7.57 -14.12 -1.74
C PHE A 127 -7.80 -15.52 -2.26
N VAL A 128 -6.84 -16.41 -1.98
CA VAL A 128 -6.92 -17.84 -2.25
C VAL A 128 -6.75 -18.58 -0.92
N ALA A 129 -7.64 -19.54 -0.67
CA ALA A 129 -7.50 -20.44 0.45
C ALA A 129 -6.61 -21.62 0.04
N VAL A 130 -5.50 -21.80 0.75
CA VAL A 130 -4.55 -22.88 0.49
C VAL A 130 -4.45 -23.77 1.71
N GLU A 131 -4.46 -25.09 1.51
CA GLU A 131 -4.26 -26.03 2.58
C GLU A 131 -2.80 -26.03 3.06
N LYS A 132 -2.58 -25.98 4.39
CA LYS A 132 -1.22 -25.91 4.97
C LYS A 132 -0.31 -27.06 4.51
N ALA A 133 -0.87 -28.22 4.17
CA ALA A 133 -0.12 -29.37 3.70
C ALA A 133 0.46 -29.17 2.29
N GLU A 134 -0.23 -28.43 1.42
CA GLU A 134 0.23 -28.14 0.05
C GLU A 134 1.39 -27.16 0.03
N LEU A 135 1.42 -26.20 0.97
CA LEU A 135 2.53 -25.24 1.12
C LEU A 135 3.88 -25.89 1.43
N ALA A 136 3.87 -27.08 2.03
CA ALA A 136 5.09 -27.81 2.37
C ALA A 136 5.64 -28.65 1.20
N SER A 137 4.83 -28.93 0.16
CA SER A 137 5.17 -29.82 -0.93
C SER A 137 5.53 -29.12 -2.24
N GLU A 138 5.10 -27.90 -2.44
CA GLU A 138 5.40 -27.14 -3.65
C GLU A 138 6.51 -26.12 -3.39
N LYS A 139 7.61 -26.25 -4.17
CA LYS A 139 8.65 -25.23 -4.33
C LYS A 139 8.11 -23.94 -5.01
N ILE A 140 6.91 -23.48 -4.65
CA ILE A 140 6.37 -22.20 -5.09
C ILE A 140 7.06 -21.06 -4.35
N ALA A 141 7.90 -21.38 -3.37
CA ALA A 141 8.57 -20.43 -2.50
C ALA A 141 9.63 -19.57 -3.20
N ASP A 142 10.26 -20.02 -4.27
CA ASP A 142 11.46 -19.34 -4.79
C ASP A 142 11.14 -18.10 -5.65
N ASP A 143 9.96 -18.00 -6.23
CA ASP A 143 9.59 -16.85 -7.08
C ASP A 143 8.88 -15.72 -6.30
N TRP A 144 8.52 -15.99 -5.03
CA TRP A 144 7.78 -15.05 -4.16
C TRP A 144 8.62 -14.46 -3.03
N LEU A 145 9.74 -15.11 -2.70
CA LEU A 145 10.60 -14.73 -1.54
C LEU A 145 11.46 -13.49 -1.79
N ASP A 146 11.73 -13.13 -3.03
CA ASP A 146 12.47 -11.91 -3.35
C ASP A 146 11.67 -10.60 -3.11
N VAL A 147 10.41 -10.69 -2.71
CA VAL A 147 9.54 -9.52 -2.46
C VAL A 147 9.07 -9.40 -1.01
N ALA A 148 9.21 -10.46 -0.22
CA ALA A 148 8.61 -10.54 1.12
C ALA A 148 9.64 -10.79 2.22
N ASP A 149 10.57 -9.87 2.42
CA ASP A 149 11.32 -9.78 3.68
C ASP A 149 10.60 -8.82 4.65
N GLY A 150 9.46 -9.27 5.12
CA GLY A 150 8.61 -8.52 6.04
C GLY A 150 7.59 -9.43 6.72
N THR A 151 7.99 -9.97 7.86
CA THR A 151 7.20 -10.75 8.82
C THR A 151 5.83 -10.15 9.11
N GLY A 152 4.80 -10.75 8.57
CA GLY A 152 3.39 -10.46 8.86
C GLY A 152 2.53 -11.69 8.62
N SER A 153 2.79 -12.78 9.32
CA SER A 153 1.94 -13.96 9.33
C SER A 153 0.91 -13.83 10.43
N GLY A 154 -0.27 -13.31 10.10
CA GLY A 154 -1.45 -13.55 10.93
C GLY A 154 -1.75 -15.04 10.93
N GLU A 155 -1.37 -15.75 11.97
CA GLU A 155 -1.68 -17.17 12.15
C GLU A 155 -3.17 -17.31 12.45
N LEU A 156 -3.94 -17.66 11.41
CA LEU A 156 -5.21 -18.34 11.61
C LEU A 156 -4.86 -19.78 12.04
N GLU A 157 -5.18 -20.12 13.28
CA GLU A 157 -5.10 -21.50 13.77
C GLU A 157 -6.16 -22.34 13.05
N GLY A 158 -5.76 -22.97 11.92
CA GLY A 158 -6.63 -23.81 11.10
C GLY A 158 -5.85 -24.52 10.01
N PRO A 159 -6.43 -25.55 9.37
CA PRO A 159 -5.79 -26.29 8.27
C PRO A 159 -5.66 -25.44 6.97
N LEU A 160 -6.36 -24.32 6.88
CA LEU A 160 -6.38 -23.43 5.72
C LEU A 160 -5.66 -22.12 6.03
N LYS A 161 -4.83 -21.66 5.09
CA LYS A 161 -4.21 -20.34 5.10
C LYS A 161 -4.79 -19.50 3.98
N LEU A 162 -5.23 -18.28 4.28
CA LEU A 162 -5.67 -17.32 3.29
C LEU A 162 -4.45 -16.54 2.78
N MET A 163 -4.22 -16.57 1.49
CA MET A 163 -3.12 -15.85 0.85
C MET A 163 -3.66 -14.87 -0.19
N CYS A 164 -3.12 -13.66 -0.21
CA CYS A 164 -3.38 -12.72 -1.27
C CYS A 164 -2.43 -13.00 -2.44
N THR A 165 -2.98 -13.22 -3.63
CA THR A 165 -2.22 -13.54 -4.84
C THR A 165 -2.59 -12.59 -5.96
N LYS A 166 -1.67 -12.41 -6.93
CA LYS A 166 -1.95 -11.67 -8.16
C LYS A 166 -3.01 -12.41 -8.99
N ILE A 167 -4.00 -11.69 -9.51
CA ILE A 167 -4.93 -12.21 -10.50
C ILE A 167 -4.20 -12.28 -11.84
N THR A 168 -3.89 -13.48 -12.32
CA THR A 168 -3.46 -13.69 -13.69
C THR A 168 -4.72 -13.86 -14.54
N PRO A 169 -4.95 -13.02 -15.57
CA PRO A 169 -6.03 -13.30 -16.51
C PRO A 169 -5.71 -14.61 -17.24
N GLU A 170 -6.48 -15.64 -17.00
CA GLU A 170 -6.47 -16.82 -17.87
C GLU A 170 -6.90 -16.35 -19.26
N LEU A 171 -5.98 -16.43 -20.22
CA LEU A 171 -6.33 -16.32 -21.62
C LEU A 171 -7.30 -17.48 -21.91
N PRO A 172 -8.51 -17.21 -22.42
CA PRO A 172 -9.40 -18.28 -22.83
C PRO A 172 -8.66 -19.10 -23.88
N ALA A 173 -8.43 -20.37 -23.59
CA ALA A 173 -7.96 -21.33 -24.57
C ALA A 173 -9.04 -21.43 -25.64
N TYR A 174 -8.94 -20.66 -26.70
CA TYR A 174 -9.66 -20.96 -27.93
C TYR A 174 -9.05 -22.24 -28.49
N ALA A 175 -9.73 -23.36 -28.22
CA ALA A 175 -9.52 -24.56 -28.98
C ALA A 175 -9.86 -24.27 -30.44
N VAL A 176 -8.89 -24.53 -31.32
CA VAL A 176 -9.06 -24.65 -32.77
C VAL A 176 -9.73 -25.94 -33.07
#